data_b4e4ecdc38f6e9fca5fa1f4c467fd304
#
_entry.id   b4e4ecdc38f6e9fca5fa1f4c467fd304
#
_cell.length_a   1.000
_cell.length_b   1.000
_cell.length_c   1.000
_cell.angle_alpha   90.00
_cell.angle_beta   90.00
_cell.angle_gamma   90.00
#
_symmetry.space_group_name_H-M   'P 1'
#
loop_
_entity.id
_entity.type
_entity.pdbx_description
1 polymer ?
#
loop_
_entity_poly.entity_id
_entity_poly.type
_entity_poly.pdbx_seq_one_letter_code
_entity_poly.pdbx_strand_id
1 'polypeptide(L)'
;MRKYYTRAFNFYHGSEAKKLIQTKKALPLNGKSNIAFDSVEIFSREKKGIKVNLIHINKINKLNQTIRKTIKEDLNKIISKRKNFLKNINFQNPSIMGILNLTPDSFSDGGIYNNNMKAFKRARELLNYGCDIIDIGGESTRPGSKTVDEKKEWNRIRGPLKKISKLKVYISIDPRKNFVMRNAYKIKMNILNDISSLNYDTKTLEFLKKTKLP
;
A
#
# COMPACT_ATOMS: atom_id res chain seq x y z
N MET A 1 -10.60 -20.90 -5.55
CA MET A 1 -9.34 -20.20 -5.19
C MET A 1 -8.41 -20.19 -6.40
N ARG A 2 -7.75 -19.06 -6.70
CA ARG A 2 -6.87 -18.96 -7.88
C ARG A 2 -5.64 -19.85 -7.70
N LYS A 3 -5.31 -20.68 -8.72
CA LYS A 3 -4.21 -21.65 -8.66
C LYS A 3 -2.86 -21.05 -9.06
N TYR A 4 -2.85 -20.09 -10.01
CA TYR A 4 -1.64 -19.51 -10.58
C TYR A 4 -1.59 -18.01 -10.37
N TYR A 5 -0.39 -17.47 -10.11
CA TYR A 5 -0.08 -16.04 -9.98
C TYR A 5 1.19 -15.75 -10.74
N THR A 6 1.31 -14.53 -11.26
CA THR A 6 2.45 -14.10 -12.06
C THR A 6 3.11 -12.89 -11.45
N ARG A 7 4.45 -12.90 -11.37
CA ARG A 7 5.27 -11.77 -10.96
C ARG A 7 6.28 -11.45 -12.05
N ALA A 8 6.46 -10.16 -12.38
CA ALA A 8 7.52 -9.71 -13.27
C ALA A 8 8.90 -9.97 -12.64
N PHE A 9 9.86 -10.35 -13.46
CA PHE A 9 11.22 -10.70 -13.05
C PHE A 9 12.23 -10.22 -14.10
N ASN A 10 13.49 -10.03 -13.69
CA ASN A 10 14.58 -9.55 -14.51
C ASN A 10 14.31 -8.18 -15.13
N PHE A 11 14.56 -7.13 -14.32
CA PHE A 11 14.22 -5.76 -14.66
C PHE A 11 15.37 -5.02 -15.33
N TYR A 12 15.01 -4.17 -16.28
CA TYR A 12 15.87 -3.23 -17.01
C TYR A 12 15.39 -1.81 -16.78
N HIS A 13 16.29 -0.83 -16.81
CA HIS A 13 16.01 0.56 -16.51
C HIS A 13 16.55 1.51 -17.58
N GLY A 14 15.99 2.74 -17.65
CA GLY A 14 16.51 3.83 -18.47
C GLY A 14 16.52 3.55 -19.97
N SER A 15 17.64 3.84 -20.64
CA SER A 15 17.81 3.67 -22.09
C SER A 15 17.77 2.22 -22.55
N GLU A 16 18.32 1.30 -21.73
CA GLU A 16 18.28 -0.13 -22.03
C GLU A 16 16.84 -0.66 -22.04
N ALA A 17 16.01 -0.29 -21.05
CA ALA A 17 14.61 -0.66 -21.02
C ALA A 17 13.88 -0.18 -22.28
N LYS A 18 14.11 1.07 -22.71
CA LYS A 18 13.50 1.63 -23.92
C LYS A 18 13.88 0.81 -25.16
N LYS A 19 15.16 0.48 -25.32
CA LYS A 19 15.67 -0.33 -26.44
C LYS A 19 15.04 -1.72 -26.47
N LEU A 20 14.97 -2.40 -25.32
CA LEU A 20 14.40 -3.74 -25.23
C LEU A 20 12.87 -3.76 -25.49
N ILE A 21 12.14 -2.74 -25.04
CA ILE A 21 10.69 -2.60 -25.36
C ILE A 21 10.50 -2.38 -26.86
N GLN A 22 11.25 -1.47 -27.47
CA GLN A 22 11.17 -1.17 -28.92
C GLN A 22 11.47 -2.41 -29.77
N THR A 23 12.45 -3.21 -29.37
CA THR A 23 12.82 -4.46 -30.05
C THR A 23 11.99 -5.67 -29.64
N LYS A 24 10.93 -5.46 -28.85
CA LYS A 24 10.00 -6.52 -28.34
C LYS A 24 10.70 -7.63 -27.56
N LYS A 25 11.90 -7.36 -27.01
CA LYS A 25 12.65 -8.30 -26.17
C LYS A 25 12.25 -8.24 -24.70
N ALA A 26 11.59 -7.16 -24.27
CA ALA A 26 11.05 -6.99 -22.92
C ALA A 26 9.67 -6.31 -22.97
N LEU A 27 8.93 -6.39 -21.85
CA LEU A 27 7.62 -5.75 -21.68
C LEU A 27 7.75 -4.56 -20.71
N PRO A 28 6.97 -3.48 -20.92
CA PRO A 28 6.99 -2.33 -20.02
C PRO A 28 6.34 -2.66 -18.68
N LEU A 29 6.84 -2.10 -17.59
CA LEU A 29 6.20 -2.18 -16.28
C LEU A 29 5.26 -0.99 -16.10
N ASN A 30 3.97 -1.25 -15.79
CA ASN A 30 2.98 -0.21 -15.48
C ASN A 30 2.87 0.90 -16.56
N GLY A 31 3.01 0.53 -17.81
CA GLY A 31 2.97 1.47 -18.95
C GLY A 31 4.15 2.44 -19.05
N LYS A 32 5.22 2.24 -18.26
CA LYS A 32 6.43 3.07 -18.28
C LYS A 32 7.38 2.58 -19.36
N SER A 33 7.94 3.51 -20.15
CA SER A 33 8.92 3.18 -21.19
C SER A 33 10.35 3.00 -20.67
N ASN A 34 10.61 3.47 -19.45
CA ASN A 34 11.95 3.46 -18.81
C ASN A 34 12.14 2.35 -17.78
N ILE A 35 11.17 1.45 -17.64
CA ILE A 35 11.27 0.24 -16.82
C ILE A 35 10.66 -0.91 -17.60
N ALA A 36 11.45 -1.97 -17.79
CA ALA A 36 11.05 -3.17 -18.53
C ALA A 36 11.40 -4.44 -17.77
N PHE A 37 10.82 -5.56 -18.18
CA PHE A 37 11.17 -6.90 -17.71
C PHE A 37 11.05 -7.90 -18.86
N ASP A 38 11.87 -8.95 -18.86
CA ASP A 38 11.87 -9.98 -19.91
C ASP A 38 11.40 -11.36 -19.46
N SER A 39 11.23 -11.54 -18.15
CA SER A 39 10.88 -12.83 -17.55
C SER A 39 9.76 -12.70 -16.55
N VAL A 40 9.08 -13.80 -16.28
CA VAL A 40 8.06 -13.89 -15.25
C VAL A 40 8.25 -15.10 -14.37
N GLU A 41 7.99 -14.96 -13.10
CA GLU A 41 7.83 -16.07 -12.17
C GLU A 41 6.36 -16.46 -12.11
N ILE A 42 6.11 -17.76 -12.25
CA ILE A 42 4.79 -18.37 -12.16
C ILE A 42 4.71 -19.14 -10.86
N PHE A 43 3.91 -18.64 -9.94
CA PHE A 43 3.63 -19.29 -8.66
C PHE A 43 2.43 -20.22 -8.83
N SER A 44 2.63 -21.50 -8.58
CA SER A 44 1.59 -22.55 -8.61
C SER A 44 1.29 -23.02 -7.20
N ARG A 45 0.03 -22.96 -6.79
CA ARG A 45 -0.40 -23.55 -5.50
C ARG A 45 -0.58 -25.04 -5.68
N GLU A 46 0.19 -25.82 -4.96
CA GLU A 46 0.14 -27.27 -4.92
C GLU A 46 -0.25 -27.78 -3.51
N LYS A 47 -0.61 -29.07 -3.38
CA LYS A 47 -0.97 -29.65 -2.07
C LYS A 47 0.13 -29.53 -1.02
N LYS A 48 1.39 -29.59 -1.44
CA LYS A 48 2.59 -29.53 -0.57
C LYS A 48 3.24 -28.13 -0.47
N GLY A 49 2.60 -27.07 -1.01
CA GLY A 49 3.16 -25.72 -0.94
C GLY A 49 3.05 -24.94 -2.24
N ILE A 50 4.00 -24.07 -2.47
CA ILE A 50 4.07 -23.19 -3.65
C ILE A 50 5.26 -23.62 -4.52
N LYS A 51 5.00 -23.95 -5.77
CA LYS A 51 6.03 -24.16 -6.79
C LYS A 51 6.22 -22.88 -7.59
N VAL A 52 7.46 -22.51 -7.85
CA VAL A 52 7.82 -21.32 -8.64
C VAL A 52 8.57 -21.77 -9.90
N ASN A 53 8.13 -21.29 -11.06
CA ASN A 53 8.81 -21.52 -12.34
C ASN A 53 9.15 -20.16 -12.96
N LEU A 54 10.41 -19.96 -13.32
CA LEU A 54 10.87 -18.78 -14.05
C LEU A 54 10.79 -19.05 -15.56
N ILE A 55 10.15 -18.15 -16.29
CA ILE A 55 9.93 -18.28 -17.73
C ILE A 55 10.18 -16.95 -18.42
N HIS A 56 10.97 -16.95 -19.49
CA HIS A 56 11.15 -15.78 -20.36
C HIS A 56 9.87 -15.48 -21.16
N ILE A 57 9.53 -14.22 -21.39
CA ILE A 57 8.29 -13.78 -22.01
C ILE A 57 7.99 -14.42 -23.38
N ASN A 58 9.01 -14.69 -24.18
CA ASN A 58 8.88 -15.33 -25.50
C ASN A 58 8.44 -16.81 -25.43
N LYS A 59 8.61 -17.46 -24.28
CA LYS A 59 8.22 -18.85 -24.06
C LYS A 59 6.79 -19.01 -23.53
N ILE A 60 6.10 -17.93 -23.17
CA ILE A 60 4.75 -17.97 -22.58
C ILE A 60 3.75 -18.63 -23.52
N ASN A 61 3.86 -18.42 -24.82
CA ASN A 61 2.95 -19.06 -25.79
C ASN A 61 3.09 -20.58 -25.91
N LYS A 62 4.21 -21.15 -25.44
CA LYS A 62 4.45 -22.61 -25.42
C LYS A 62 3.84 -23.31 -24.20
N LEU A 63 3.29 -22.54 -23.25
CA LEU A 63 2.68 -23.09 -22.05
C LEU A 63 1.30 -23.70 -22.31
N ASN A 64 0.88 -24.59 -21.42
CA ASN A 64 -0.48 -25.13 -21.39
C ASN A 64 -1.52 -24.01 -21.42
N GLN A 65 -2.64 -24.22 -22.11
CA GLN A 65 -3.67 -23.23 -22.35
C GLN A 65 -4.19 -22.56 -21.08
N THR A 66 -4.46 -23.31 -20.03
CA THR A 66 -4.98 -22.80 -18.75
C THR A 66 -3.98 -21.85 -18.06
N ILE A 67 -2.71 -22.28 -17.98
CA ILE A 67 -1.64 -21.46 -17.38
C ILE A 67 -1.43 -20.19 -18.22
N ARG A 68 -1.33 -20.35 -19.54
CA ARG A 68 -1.13 -19.26 -20.50
C ARG A 68 -2.23 -18.20 -20.40
N LYS A 69 -3.50 -18.58 -20.29
CA LYS A 69 -4.62 -17.63 -20.11
C LYS A 69 -4.44 -16.81 -18.85
N THR A 70 -4.15 -17.45 -17.72
CA THR A 70 -3.95 -16.78 -16.44
C THR A 70 -2.76 -15.80 -16.48
N ILE A 71 -1.63 -16.23 -17.08
CA ILE A 71 -0.45 -15.38 -17.21
C ILE A 71 -0.74 -14.16 -18.09
N LYS A 72 -1.43 -14.32 -19.21
CA LYS A 72 -1.81 -13.20 -20.09
C LYS A 72 -2.71 -12.19 -19.38
N GLU A 73 -3.66 -12.65 -18.58
CA GLU A 73 -4.50 -11.77 -17.74
C GLU A 73 -3.67 -11.00 -16.70
N ASP A 74 -2.68 -11.65 -16.06
CA ASP A 74 -1.80 -10.99 -15.12
C ASP A 74 -0.85 -10.01 -15.80
N LEU A 75 -0.25 -10.42 -16.92
CA LEU A 75 0.62 -9.55 -17.71
C LEU A 75 -0.11 -8.28 -18.14
N ASN A 76 -1.34 -8.39 -18.63
CA ASN A 76 -2.13 -7.22 -19.00
C ASN A 76 -2.26 -6.22 -17.84
N LYS A 77 -2.40 -6.71 -16.59
CA LYS A 77 -2.44 -5.87 -15.39
C LYS A 77 -1.06 -5.30 -15.02
N ILE A 78 0.01 -6.07 -15.25
CA ILE A 78 1.38 -5.66 -14.93
C ILE A 78 1.88 -4.59 -15.90
N ILE A 79 1.61 -4.76 -17.21
CA ILE A 79 2.08 -3.85 -18.26
C ILE A 79 1.22 -2.59 -18.41
N SER A 80 -0.07 -2.66 -18.05
CA SER A 80 -0.98 -1.53 -18.22
C SER A 80 -0.73 -0.44 -17.17
N LYS A 81 -0.89 0.82 -17.58
CA LYS A 81 -0.82 1.96 -16.67
C LYS A 81 -1.92 1.86 -15.62
N ARG A 82 -1.55 1.84 -14.35
CA ARG A 82 -2.49 1.81 -13.23
C ARG A 82 -3.09 3.19 -12.99
N LYS A 83 -4.35 3.22 -12.55
CA LYS A 83 -4.97 4.45 -12.07
C LYS A 83 -4.23 4.95 -10.84
N ASN A 84 -3.94 6.25 -10.81
CA ASN A 84 -3.48 6.90 -9.60
C ASN A 84 -4.70 7.21 -8.72
N PHE A 85 -4.83 6.54 -7.58
CA PHE A 85 -5.91 6.77 -6.62
C PHE A 85 -5.71 8.08 -5.83
N LEU A 86 -4.46 8.53 -5.70
CA LEU A 86 -4.09 9.77 -5.03
C LEU A 86 -3.85 10.86 -6.07
N LYS A 87 -4.92 11.35 -6.66
CA LYS A 87 -4.93 12.20 -7.88
C LYS A 87 -4.00 13.42 -7.82
N ASN A 88 -3.80 13.97 -6.61
CA ASN A 88 -2.98 15.18 -6.42
C ASN A 88 -1.50 14.86 -6.14
N ILE A 89 -1.11 13.58 -6.09
CA ILE A 89 0.28 13.17 -5.92
C ILE A 89 0.84 12.74 -7.28
N ASN A 90 1.92 13.39 -7.69
CA ASN A 90 2.67 12.99 -8.87
C ASN A 90 3.77 11.99 -8.49
N PHE A 91 3.49 10.69 -8.61
CA PHE A 91 4.45 9.63 -8.32
C PHE A 91 5.63 9.52 -9.32
N GLN A 92 5.83 10.49 -10.20
CA GLN A 92 7.07 10.61 -10.97
C GLN A 92 8.17 11.23 -10.12
N ASN A 93 7.81 11.98 -9.10
CA ASN A 93 8.71 12.53 -8.09
C ASN A 93 8.59 11.71 -6.79
N PRO A 94 9.63 11.68 -5.96
CA PRO A 94 9.54 11.12 -4.60
C PRO A 94 8.41 11.80 -3.82
N SER A 95 7.60 11.00 -3.14
CA SER A 95 6.55 11.50 -2.24
C SER A 95 6.91 11.16 -0.81
N ILE A 96 6.64 12.09 0.10
CA ILE A 96 7.02 11.99 1.51
C ILE A 96 5.78 11.67 2.34
N MET A 97 5.83 10.55 3.07
CA MET A 97 4.83 10.19 4.07
C MET A 97 5.39 10.49 5.46
N GLY A 98 4.82 11.49 6.13
CA GLY A 98 5.18 11.88 7.49
C GLY A 98 4.43 11.06 8.53
N ILE A 99 5.15 10.46 9.48
CA ILE A 99 4.59 9.60 10.52
C ILE A 99 4.16 10.44 11.72
N LEU A 100 2.92 10.24 12.16
CA LEU A 100 2.32 10.86 13.34
C LEU A 100 1.85 9.77 14.32
N ASN A 101 2.73 9.37 15.23
CA ASN A 101 2.43 8.38 16.26
C ASN A 101 1.69 9.04 17.44
N LEU A 102 0.52 8.51 17.76
CA LEU A 102 -0.35 8.97 18.85
C LEU A 102 -0.29 8.00 20.06
N THR A 103 0.90 7.46 20.34
CA THR A 103 1.11 6.60 21.49
C THR A 103 1.39 7.44 22.76
N PRO A 104 1.14 6.92 23.97
CA PRO A 104 1.39 7.66 25.21
C PRO A 104 2.81 8.21 25.30
N ASP A 105 3.81 7.43 24.89
CA ASP A 105 5.22 7.82 24.94
C ASP A 105 5.57 8.99 23.99
N SER A 106 4.73 9.21 22.97
CA SER A 106 4.94 10.31 22.00
C SER A 106 4.40 11.67 22.50
N PHE A 107 3.51 11.66 23.52
CA PHE A 107 2.80 12.85 23.98
C PHE A 107 2.56 12.82 25.50
N SER A 108 3.52 12.36 26.30
CA SER A 108 3.39 11.99 27.72
C SER A 108 2.99 13.13 28.69
N ASP A 109 3.07 14.39 28.26
CA ASP A 109 3.01 15.51 29.21
C ASP A 109 1.70 16.32 29.21
N GLY A 110 0.57 15.78 28.81
CA GLY A 110 -0.67 16.57 28.78
C GLY A 110 -1.96 15.81 28.56
N GLY A 111 -3.03 16.26 29.19
CA GLY A 111 -4.37 15.69 29.05
C GLY A 111 -4.90 15.66 27.62
N ILE A 112 -6.03 14.99 27.37
CA ILE A 112 -6.61 14.67 26.06
C ILE A 112 -6.69 15.86 25.10
N TYR A 113 -6.99 17.06 25.60
CA TYR A 113 -7.05 18.28 24.80
C TYR A 113 -5.66 18.76 24.33
N ASN A 114 -4.64 18.68 25.20
CA ASN A 114 -3.28 19.03 24.83
C ASN A 114 -2.72 18.08 23.76
N ASN A 115 -3.05 16.79 23.84
CA ASN A 115 -2.61 15.79 22.87
C ASN A 115 -3.20 16.04 21.46
N ASN A 116 -4.47 16.46 21.36
CA ASN A 116 -5.10 16.80 20.08
C ASN A 116 -4.48 18.04 19.42
N MET A 117 -4.11 19.05 20.22
CA MET A 117 -3.48 20.26 19.71
C MET A 117 -2.02 20.03 19.34
N LYS A 118 -1.27 19.30 20.17
CA LYS A 118 0.12 18.91 19.88
C LYS A 118 0.17 18.07 18.58
N ALA A 119 -0.71 17.08 18.44
CA ALA A 119 -0.80 16.26 17.23
C ALA A 119 -1.14 17.09 15.97
N PHE A 120 -2.07 18.04 16.08
CA PHE A 120 -2.41 18.93 14.97
C PHE A 120 -1.26 19.87 14.61
N LYS A 121 -0.56 20.45 15.61
CA LYS A 121 0.64 21.27 15.40
C LYS A 121 1.71 20.45 14.68
N ARG A 122 1.99 19.22 15.16
CA ARG A 122 2.96 18.34 14.52
C ARG A 122 2.58 17.99 13.08
N ALA A 123 1.31 17.73 12.80
CA ALA A 123 0.83 17.50 11.44
C ALA A 123 1.10 18.71 10.52
N ARG A 124 0.88 19.94 11.01
CA ARG A 124 1.20 21.17 10.25
C ARG A 124 2.70 21.33 10.02
N GLU A 125 3.53 21.01 11.00
CA GLU A 125 5.00 21.03 10.83
C GLU A 125 5.43 20.05 9.73
N LEU A 126 4.92 18.82 9.73
CA LEU A 126 5.19 17.82 8.69
C LEU A 126 4.80 18.35 7.29
N LEU A 127 3.66 19.01 7.17
CA LEU A 127 3.23 19.62 5.91
C LEU A 127 4.16 20.77 5.48
N ASN A 128 4.60 21.61 6.41
CA ASN A 128 5.53 22.69 6.13
C ASN A 128 6.91 22.18 5.68
N TYR A 129 7.30 20.98 6.10
CA TYR A 129 8.51 20.28 5.63
C TYR A 129 8.32 19.52 4.30
N GLY A 130 7.18 19.70 3.63
CA GLY A 130 6.93 19.11 2.30
C GLY A 130 6.35 17.71 2.31
N CYS A 131 5.68 17.30 3.40
CA CYS A 131 5.03 16.01 3.49
C CYS A 131 3.75 15.98 2.61
N ASP A 132 3.59 14.94 1.78
CA ASP A 132 2.43 14.74 0.90
C ASP A 132 1.30 13.96 1.58
N ILE A 133 1.67 13.08 2.51
CA ILE A 133 0.77 12.14 3.21
C ILE A 133 1.10 12.20 4.70
N ILE A 134 0.09 12.23 5.56
CA ILE A 134 0.26 12.05 7.01
C ILE A 134 -0.24 10.66 7.38
N ASP A 135 0.64 9.84 7.94
CA ASP A 135 0.33 8.50 8.42
C ASP A 135 0.10 8.51 9.94
N ILE A 136 -1.10 8.17 10.37
CA ILE A 136 -1.53 8.29 11.77
C ILE A 136 -1.62 6.91 12.40
N GLY A 137 -0.79 6.64 13.41
CA GLY A 137 -0.78 5.42 14.20
C GLY A 137 -1.22 5.65 15.65
N GLY A 138 -2.12 4.81 16.17
CA GLY A 138 -2.58 4.85 17.58
C GLY A 138 -2.01 3.72 18.46
N GLU A 139 -1.37 2.74 17.83
CA GLU A 139 -0.73 1.60 18.47
C GLU A 139 0.74 1.49 18.03
N SER A 140 1.63 1.11 18.95
CA SER A 140 3.02 0.82 18.58
C SER A 140 3.11 -0.56 17.95
N THR A 141 3.75 -0.65 16.79
CA THR A 141 4.01 -1.92 16.09
C THR A 141 5.45 -2.41 16.29
N ARG A 142 6.20 -1.78 17.21
CA ARG A 142 7.58 -2.19 17.53
C ARG A 142 7.59 -3.59 18.16
N PRO A 143 8.63 -4.41 17.91
CA PRO A 143 8.78 -5.69 18.59
C PRO A 143 8.70 -5.53 20.13
N GLY A 144 7.90 -6.39 20.79
CA GLY A 144 7.70 -6.32 22.25
C GLY A 144 6.64 -5.32 22.73
N SER A 145 6.04 -4.51 21.85
CA SER A 145 4.96 -3.60 22.26
C SER A 145 3.70 -4.39 22.66
N LYS A 146 3.02 -3.93 23.71
CA LYS A 146 1.74 -4.53 24.14
C LYS A 146 0.62 -4.11 23.19
N THR A 147 -0.22 -5.07 22.80
CA THR A 147 -1.44 -4.81 22.03
C THR A 147 -2.39 -3.89 22.79
N VAL A 148 -2.91 -2.89 22.12
CA VAL A 148 -3.85 -1.92 22.68
C VAL A 148 -5.27 -2.33 22.32
N ASP A 149 -6.22 -2.16 23.23
CA ASP A 149 -7.64 -2.33 22.95
C ASP A 149 -8.12 -1.40 21.83
N GLU A 150 -9.01 -1.88 20.97
CA GLU A 150 -9.45 -1.13 19.77
C GLU A 150 -10.15 0.19 20.09
N LYS A 151 -10.90 0.26 21.22
CA LYS A 151 -11.54 1.50 21.66
C LYS A 151 -10.52 2.49 22.21
N LYS A 152 -9.51 2.00 22.91
CA LYS A 152 -8.38 2.83 23.40
C LYS A 152 -7.59 3.39 22.21
N GLU A 153 -7.25 2.56 21.24
CA GLU A 153 -6.57 2.99 20.02
C GLU A 153 -7.41 4.04 19.27
N TRP A 154 -8.69 3.79 19.06
CA TRP A 154 -9.59 4.74 18.44
C TRP A 154 -9.69 6.08 19.20
N ASN A 155 -9.75 6.04 20.52
CA ASN A 155 -9.79 7.25 21.35
C ASN A 155 -8.55 8.13 21.20
N ARG A 156 -7.38 7.53 20.94
CA ARG A 156 -6.15 8.28 20.61
C ARG A 156 -6.25 8.97 19.24
N ILE A 157 -6.79 8.28 18.25
CA ILE A 157 -6.80 8.71 16.84
C ILE A 157 -7.93 9.71 16.55
N ARG A 158 -9.14 9.49 17.06
CA ARG A 158 -10.36 10.23 16.63
C ARG A 158 -10.26 11.75 16.72
N GLY A 159 -9.69 12.27 17.79
CA GLY A 159 -9.58 13.71 18.02
C GLY A 159 -8.60 14.38 17.05
N PRO A 160 -7.33 13.94 17.00
CA PRO A 160 -6.37 14.40 16.01
C PRO A 160 -6.86 14.24 14.57
N LEU A 161 -7.42 13.08 14.20
CA LEU A 161 -7.93 12.83 12.86
C LEU A 161 -9.01 13.84 12.44
N LYS A 162 -9.98 14.15 13.32
CA LYS A 162 -11.00 15.19 13.06
C LYS A 162 -10.42 16.57 12.77
N LYS A 163 -9.32 16.94 13.43
CA LYS A 163 -8.64 18.22 13.19
C LYS A 163 -7.83 18.19 11.89
N ILE A 164 -7.05 17.13 11.68
CA ILE A 164 -6.18 16.97 10.51
C ILE A 164 -7.01 16.77 9.23
N SER A 165 -8.20 16.17 9.31
CA SER A 165 -9.10 15.98 8.16
C SER A 165 -9.54 17.28 7.48
N LYS A 166 -9.42 18.42 8.18
CA LYS A 166 -9.69 19.76 7.63
C LYS A 166 -8.53 20.32 6.79
N LEU A 167 -7.37 19.69 6.85
CA LEU A 167 -6.21 20.07 6.05
C LEU A 167 -6.32 19.48 4.64
N LYS A 168 -5.73 20.18 3.65
CA LYS A 168 -5.63 19.69 2.26
C LYS A 168 -4.47 18.70 2.11
N VAL A 169 -4.58 17.54 2.77
CA VAL A 169 -3.56 16.47 2.76
C VAL A 169 -4.19 15.11 2.64
N TYR A 170 -3.48 14.15 2.08
CA TYR A 170 -3.87 12.75 2.16
C TYR A 170 -3.57 12.19 3.55
N ILE A 171 -4.51 11.42 4.08
CA ILE A 171 -4.41 10.81 5.41
C ILE A 171 -4.33 9.29 5.24
N SER A 172 -3.23 8.73 5.70
CA SER A 172 -3.03 7.32 5.92
C SER A 172 -3.31 6.99 7.38
N ILE A 173 -3.89 5.85 7.64
CA ILE A 173 -4.07 5.32 8.99
C ILE A 173 -3.38 3.96 9.06
N ASP A 174 -2.60 3.73 10.14
CA ASP A 174 -1.86 2.50 10.40
C ASP A 174 -2.49 1.68 11.56
N PRO A 175 -3.68 1.08 11.37
CA PRO A 175 -4.32 0.21 12.33
C PRO A 175 -4.22 -1.24 11.89
N ARG A 176 -4.26 -2.18 12.84
CA ARG A 176 -4.44 -3.60 12.55
C ARG A 176 -5.89 -4.08 12.75
N LYS A 177 -6.72 -3.28 13.43
CA LYS A 177 -8.08 -3.65 13.86
C LYS A 177 -9.14 -3.02 12.97
N ASN A 178 -10.06 -3.83 12.47
CA ASN A 178 -11.13 -3.39 11.59
C ASN A 178 -12.04 -2.32 12.21
N PHE A 179 -12.24 -2.35 13.52
CA PHE A 179 -13.00 -1.33 14.23
C PHE A 179 -12.40 0.08 14.03
N VAL A 180 -11.08 0.22 14.18
CA VAL A 180 -10.38 1.50 13.99
C VAL A 180 -10.44 1.93 12.51
N MET A 181 -10.21 1.00 11.59
CA MET A 181 -10.28 1.24 10.14
C MET A 181 -11.63 1.82 9.72
N ARG A 182 -12.73 1.17 10.14
CA ARG A 182 -14.10 1.61 9.79
C ARG A 182 -14.44 2.99 10.36
N ASN A 183 -14.03 3.28 11.58
CA ASN A 183 -14.29 4.57 12.20
C ASN A 183 -13.43 5.69 11.59
N ALA A 184 -12.18 5.42 11.26
CA ALA A 184 -11.32 6.38 10.56
C ALA A 184 -11.85 6.70 9.14
N TYR A 185 -12.34 5.69 8.42
CA TYR A 185 -12.94 5.87 7.11
C TYR A 185 -14.16 6.80 7.12
N LYS A 186 -15.00 6.75 8.18
CA LYS A 186 -16.16 7.65 8.34
C LYS A 186 -15.78 9.12 8.51
N ILE A 187 -14.60 9.40 9.05
CA ILE A 187 -14.12 10.78 9.21
C ILE A 187 -13.44 11.26 7.92
N LYS A 188 -12.29 10.70 7.60
CA LYS A 188 -11.51 10.87 6.38
C LYS A 188 -10.27 9.98 6.46
N MET A 189 -10.27 8.90 5.73
CA MET A 189 -9.09 8.07 5.51
C MET A 189 -8.96 7.87 4.00
N ASN A 190 -7.79 8.18 3.46
CA ASN A 190 -7.50 8.06 2.03
C ASN A 190 -6.70 6.80 1.72
N ILE A 191 -5.91 6.33 2.69
CA ILE A 191 -4.99 5.20 2.57
C ILE A 191 -5.11 4.35 3.82
N LEU A 192 -5.13 3.04 3.65
CA LEU A 192 -4.96 2.09 4.74
C LEU A 192 -3.54 1.52 4.68
N ASN A 193 -2.78 1.74 5.76
CA ASN A 193 -1.44 1.19 5.95
C ASN A 193 -1.51 0.11 7.03
N ASP A 194 -1.56 -1.17 6.65
CA ASP A 194 -1.66 -2.29 7.58
C ASP A 194 -0.43 -3.18 7.52
N ILE A 195 0.44 -3.06 8.52
CA ILE A 195 1.66 -3.86 8.65
C ILE A 195 1.39 -5.37 8.76
N SER A 196 0.19 -5.78 9.17
CA SER A 196 -0.19 -7.20 9.29
C SER A 196 -0.53 -7.85 7.94
N SER A 197 -0.49 -7.09 6.84
CA SER A 197 -0.91 -7.54 5.51
C SER A 197 -2.34 -8.11 5.50
N LEU A 198 -3.24 -7.47 6.24
CA LEU A 198 -4.67 -7.81 6.39
C LEU A 198 -4.93 -9.16 7.11
N ASN A 199 -3.92 -9.69 7.83
CA ASN A 199 -4.02 -10.97 8.51
C ASN A 199 -4.43 -10.88 9.99
N TYR A 200 -4.40 -9.68 10.58
CA TYR A 200 -4.72 -9.52 12.00
C TYR A 200 -6.22 -9.62 12.29
N ASP A 201 -7.06 -9.00 11.46
CA ASP A 201 -8.53 -8.99 11.64
C ASP A 201 -9.20 -9.51 10.36
N THR A 202 -9.90 -10.62 10.47
CA THR A 202 -10.55 -11.32 9.34
C THR A 202 -11.59 -10.46 8.60
N LYS A 203 -12.16 -9.44 9.25
CA LYS A 203 -13.16 -8.54 8.68
C LYS A 203 -12.54 -7.44 7.79
N THR A 204 -11.22 -7.25 7.86
CA THR A 204 -10.52 -6.18 7.13
C THR A 204 -10.64 -6.34 5.62
N LEU A 205 -10.47 -7.55 5.10
CA LEU A 205 -10.55 -7.79 3.66
C LEU A 205 -11.94 -7.47 3.07
N GLU A 206 -13.01 -7.83 3.78
CA GLU A 206 -14.38 -7.51 3.35
C GLU A 206 -14.66 -6.01 3.38
N PHE A 207 -14.16 -5.32 4.39
CA PHE A 207 -14.25 -3.86 4.48
C PHE A 207 -13.54 -3.20 3.30
N LEU A 208 -12.31 -3.60 2.97
CA LEU A 208 -11.55 -3.03 1.86
C LEU A 208 -12.19 -3.28 0.50
N LYS A 209 -12.77 -4.46 0.28
CA LYS A 209 -13.51 -4.74 -0.96
C LYS A 209 -14.66 -3.75 -1.20
N LYS A 210 -15.30 -3.27 -0.14
CA LYS A 210 -16.41 -2.32 -0.20
C LYS A 210 -15.96 -0.87 -0.38
N THR A 211 -14.82 -0.49 0.21
CA THR A 211 -14.35 0.90 0.25
C THR A 211 -13.49 1.30 -0.94
N LYS A 212 -12.85 0.33 -1.60
CA LYS A 212 -11.88 0.55 -2.70
C LYS A 212 -10.73 1.48 -2.33
N LEU A 213 -10.34 1.51 -1.05
CA LEU A 213 -9.15 2.24 -0.60
C LEU A 213 -7.87 1.62 -1.16
N PRO A 214 -6.84 2.42 -1.47
CA PRO A 214 -5.48 1.94 -1.71
C PRO A 214 -4.82 1.49 -0.42
#